data_a05685c93bc7bc34bdd72d876e27e0fe
#
_entry.id   a05685c93bc7bc34bdd72d876e27e0fe
#
_cell.length_a   1.000
_cell.length_b   1.000
_cell.length_c   1.000
_cell.angle_alpha   90.00
_cell.angle_beta   90.00
_cell.angle_gamma   90.00
#
_symmetry.space_group_name_H-M   'P 1'
#
loop_
_entity.id
_entity.type
_entity.pdbx_description
1 polymer ?
#
loop_
_entity_poly.entity_id
_entity_poly.type
_entity_poly.pdbx_seq_one_letter_code
_entity_poly.pdbx_strand_id
1 'polypeptide(L)'
;MRMEARTSSAKRNALVESAPATSRARGYVEQWKLRFEGTDWVPWLILALAAFLRFFLLGIKPPHFDEGINGWFVDQVMKNGFYRYDPTNYHGPLHFYVLLLFESLLGRNIWALRLPVVLVSIACVWLALKFEPFVGRNVSRIAALAMAISPGFVFYGRYAIHEVWLQFFSMMFILGLLGLWKRGTLNYLWYAGMGLTGMILTKETYAIHLACALLAIPTLAVSYALSRVPDAKPAKQTWSWIDLVMILIVGGFAIVFFYSGTFFNWSGVKGLYLAFKAWSETGVAGHGHEKAWDYWLKIMGPTWEFGRADFFGYELPMLAGLILCLFCQKFKNLSLRYLAIYGAGSFVAYSIVKYKTPWCIISFGWPFLFVFGGAILLVRPKHLRLVRGTIGVLLSISLASSIWLNYFRCSSPDEPYAYVQTYNDIFKLTDPLLTLARRDPSNYHLTGHLIRSSVYPLPWMLGDFDRVGYYEGGNMPANLDGDFLLVQQDKIKDVQSKLKGTYYTEMLTIRNYQDPSKAFFKADVFKDVFPGRKPDFVGSAPHPSPAASPAASPAASPAASPTASQAKAQ
;
A
#
# COMPACT_ATOMS: atom_id res chain seq x y z
N MET A 1 9.51 38.33 28.89
CA MET A 1 10.12 38.06 27.57
C MET A 1 9.14 37.70 26.45
N ARG A 2 8.03 36.94 26.65
CA ARG A 2 7.03 36.66 25.59
C ARG A 2 6.06 37.80 25.28
N MET A 3 5.84 38.72 26.23
CA MET A 3 4.91 39.85 26.06
C MET A 3 5.54 41.03 25.29
N GLU A 4 6.85 41.28 25.49
CA GLU A 4 7.59 42.31 24.75
C GLU A 4 7.80 41.98 23.28
N ALA A 5 7.96 40.68 22.93
CA ALA A 5 8.09 40.22 21.54
C ALA A 5 6.77 40.39 20.76
N ARG A 6 5.59 40.24 21.42
CA ARG A 6 4.29 40.45 20.78
C ARG A 6 3.96 41.95 20.55
N THR A 7 4.33 42.82 21.47
CA THR A 7 4.14 44.28 21.33
C THR A 7 5.07 44.86 20.29
N SER A 8 6.29 44.37 20.15
CA SER A 8 7.24 44.77 19.09
C SER A 8 6.74 44.33 17.69
N SER A 9 6.17 43.12 17.55
CA SER A 9 5.61 42.62 16.29
C SER A 9 4.36 43.42 15.86
N ALA A 10 3.46 43.74 16.79
CA ALA A 10 2.25 44.49 16.50
C ALA A 10 2.56 45.96 16.10
N LYS A 11 3.53 46.63 16.74
CA LYS A 11 3.99 47.95 16.35
C LYS A 11 4.67 47.96 14.98
N ARG A 12 5.42 46.92 14.65
CA ARG A 12 6.07 46.78 13.33
C ARG A 12 5.05 46.58 12.21
N ASN A 13 4.00 45.77 12.45
CA ASN A 13 2.94 45.54 11.48
C ASN A 13 2.11 46.83 11.22
N ALA A 14 1.80 47.62 12.25
CA ALA A 14 1.08 48.89 12.12
C ALA A 14 1.88 49.95 11.33
N LEU A 15 3.22 49.96 11.45
CA LEU A 15 4.10 50.84 10.67
C LEU A 15 4.17 50.46 9.18
N VAL A 16 4.06 49.18 8.87
CA VAL A 16 4.03 48.67 7.47
C VAL A 16 2.69 48.98 6.79
N GLU A 17 1.58 48.95 7.53
CA GLU A 17 0.25 49.27 6.99
C GLU A 17 0.03 50.74 6.66
N SER A 18 0.76 51.68 7.30
CA SER A 18 0.68 53.13 7.06
C SER A 18 1.57 53.62 5.92
N ALA A 19 2.42 52.79 5.32
CA ALA A 19 3.37 53.15 4.29
C ALA A 19 2.76 53.17 2.86
N PRO A 20 3.29 53.96 1.89
CA PRO A 20 2.87 53.90 0.48
C PRO A 20 2.96 52.52 -0.12
N ALA A 21 2.10 52.14 -1.07
CA ALA A 21 1.96 50.78 -1.60
C ALA A 21 3.28 50.14 -2.09
N THR A 22 4.19 50.95 -2.65
CA THR A 22 5.53 50.50 -3.09
C THR A 22 6.47 50.17 -1.92
N SER A 23 6.35 50.87 -0.78
CA SER A 23 7.14 50.56 0.42
C SER A 23 6.54 49.41 1.20
N ARG A 24 5.22 49.20 1.16
CA ARG A 24 4.55 48.03 1.71
C ARG A 24 4.99 46.76 0.99
N ALA A 25 5.01 46.77 -0.34
CA ALA A 25 5.47 45.64 -1.14
C ALA A 25 6.94 45.25 -0.83
N ARG A 26 7.83 46.27 -0.68
CA ARG A 26 9.23 46.04 -0.25
C ARG A 26 9.30 45.48 1.18
N GLY A 27 8.51 46.00 2.11
CA GLY A 27 8.44 45.49 3.49
C GLY A 27 7.95 44.05 3.56
N TYR A 28 6.96 43.68 2.76
CA TYR A 28 6.51 42.30 2.64
C TYR A 28 7.59 41.38 2.05
N VAL A 29 8.26 41.80 0.98
CA VAL A 29 9.35 41.04 0.35
C VAL A 29 10.54 40.86 1.33
N GLU A 30 10.89 41.88 2.11
CA GLU A 30 11.94 41.77 3.14
C GLU A 30 11.51 40.88 4.31
N GLN A 31 10.26 40.96 4.78
CA GLN A 31 9.73 40.02 5.79
C GLN A 31 9.70 38.59 5.28
N TRP A 32 9.33 38.36 4.03
CA TRP A 32 9.40 37.07 3.37
C TRP A 32 10.86 36.56 3.30
N LYS A 33 11.81 37.41 2.85
CA LYS A 33 13.25 37.03 2.81
C LYS A 33 13.77 36.63 4.20
N LEU A 34 13.51 37.43 5.25
CA LEU A 34 13.91 37.11 6.62
C LEU A 34 13.26 35.82 7.15
N ARG A 35 12.04 35.52 6.73
CA ARG A 35 11.35 34.24 7.07
C ARG A 35 11.97 33.04 6.35
N PHE A 36 12.47 33.24 5.13
CA PHE A 36 13.13 32.22 4.33
C PHE A 36 14.60 32.01 4.74
N GLU A 37 15.34 33.03 5.13
CA GLU A 37 16.75 32.95 5.51
C GLU A 37 17.00 32.08 6.78
N GLY A 38 16.00 31.95 7.66
CA GLY A 38 16.06 31.10 8.87
C GLY A 38 15.44 29.73 8.72
N THR A 39 14.83 29.40 7.57
CA THR A 39 14.07 28.16 7.39
C THR A 39 15.00 27.00 7.04
N ASP A 40 14.86 25.90 7.79
CA ASP A 40 15.51 24.64 7.48
C ASP A 40 14.75 23.92 6.34
N TRP A 41 15.24 24.04 5.12
CA TRP A 41 14.60 23.49 3.91
C TRP A 41 14.80 21.99 3.72
N VAL A 42 15.77 21.37 4.39
CA VAL A 42 16.10 19.95 4.20
C VAL A 42 14.90 19.03 4.41
N PRO A 43 14.09 19.14 5.49
CA PRO A 43 12.89 18.32 5.66
C PRO A 43 11.88 18.49 4.51
N TRP A 44 11.68 19.72 4.04
CA TRP A 44 10.74 20.00 2.96
C TRP A 44 11.20 19.44 1.61
N LEU A 45 12.50 19.50 1.32
CA LEU A 45 13.08 18.88 0.12
C LEU A 45 12.93 17.36 0.14
N ILE A 46 13.13 16.72 1.30
CA ILE A 46 12.91 15.27 1.48
C ILE A 46 11.44 14.93 1.22
N LEU A 47 10.49 15.70 1.77
CA LEU A 47 9.07 15.49 1.56
C LEU A 47 8.65 15.76 0.11
N ALA A 48 9.18 16.80 -0.52
CA ALA A 48 8.94 17.10 -1.94
C ALA A 48 9.44 15.95 -2.84
N LEU A 49 10.63 15.42 -2.57
CA LEU A 49 11.17 14.26 -3.29
C LEU A 49 10.31 13.01 -3.06
N ALA A 50 9.89 12.77 -1.81
CA ALA A 50 8.99 11.65 -1.50
C ALA A 50 7.65 11.77 -2.23
N ALA A 51 7.07 12.97 -2.28
CA ALA A 51 5.84 13.25 -3.01
C ALA A 51 6.05 13.06 -4.52
N PHE A 52 7.10 13.64 -5.10
CA PHE A 52 7.41 13.50 -6.51
C PHE A 52 7.50 12.02 -6.94
N LEU A 53 8.31 11.22 -6.24
CA LEU A 53 8.49 9.80 -6.58
C LEU A 53 7.21 8.97 -6.41
N ARG A 54 6.23 9.42 -5.63
CA ARG A 54 4.98 8.68 -5.43
C ARG A 54 3.86 9.13 -6.35
N PHE A 55 3.79 10.42 -6.67
CA PHE A 55 2.77 10.97 -7.57
C PHE A 55 3.13 10.84 -9.05
N PHE A 56 4.41 10.98 -9.39
CA PHE A 56 4.84 10.96 -10.79
C PHE A 56 4.45 9.63 -11.45
N LEU A 57 3.72 9.71 -12.56
CA LEU A 57 3.20 8.57 -13.31
C LEU A 57 2.47 7.53 -12.42
N LEU A 58 1.62 7.97 -11.49
CA LEU A 58 0.92 7.08 -10.55
C LEU A 58 0.08 6.02 -11.26
N GLY A 59 -0.47 6.32 -12.44
CA GLY A 59 -1.27 5.41 -13.25
C GLY A 59 -0.48 4.51 -14.20
N ILE A 60 0.87 4.53 -14.21
CA ILE A 60 1.68 3.77 -15.18
C ILE A 60 1.50 2.25 -15.06
N LYS A 61 1.27 1.74 -13.85
CA LYS A 61 0.98 0.32 -13.61
C LYS A 61 -0.52 0.06 -13.78
N PRO A 62 -0.93 -1.01 -14.46
CA PRO A 62 -2.32 -1.48 -14.37
C PRO A 62 -2.69 -1.79 -12.91
N PRO A 63 -3.99 -1.84 -12.58
CA PRO A 63 -4.43 -2.25 -11.26
C PRO A 63 -3.88 -3.63 -10.90
N HIS A 64 -3.32 -3.74 -9.71
CA HIS A 64 -2.84 -5.01 -9.18
C HIS A 64 -4.01 -5.93 -8.81
N PHE A 65 -3.73 -7.22 -8.68
CA PHE A 65 -4.70 -8.21 -8.22
C PHE A 65 -5.39 -7.79 -6.91
N ASP A 66 -4.60 -7.45 -5.88
CA ASP A 66 -5.14 -7.04 -4.58
C ASP A 66 -5.82 -5.67 -4.65
N GLU A 67 -5.37 -4.75 -5.52
CA GLU A 67 -6.08 -3.48 -5.74
C GLU A 67 -7.47 -3.72 -6.32
N GLY A 68 -7.61 -4.70 -7.25
CA GLY A 68 -8.90 -5.11 -7.78
C GLY A 68 -9.80 -5.75 -6.73
N ILE A 69 -9.24 -6.57 -5.81
CA ILE A 69 -10.00 -7.13 -4.68
C ILE A 69 -10.44 -6.01 -3.74
N ASN A 70 -9.54 -5.10 -3.38
CA ASN A 70 -9.86 -4.00 -2.48
C ASN A 70 -10.93 -3.08 -3.06
N GLY A 71 -10.85 -2.76 -4.36
CA GLY A 71 -11.88 -2.01 -5.07
C GLY A 71 -13.22 -2.75 -5.13
N TRP A 72 -13.21 -4.06 -5.35
CA TRP A 72 -14.43 -4.87 -5.30
C TRP A 72 -15.10 -4.84 -3.91
N PHE A 73 -14.31 -4.87 -2.82
CA PHE A 73 -14.87 -4.67 -1.48
C PHE A 73 -15.52 -3.29 -1.32
N VAL A 74 -14.94 -2.24 -1.90
CA VAL A 74 -15.56 -0.90 -1.93
C VAL A 74 -16.91 -0.96 -2.66
N ASP A 75 -16.99 -1.63 -3.81
CA ASP A 75 -18.26 -1.83 -4.52
C ASP A 75 -19.31 -2.55 -3.66
N GLN A 76 -18.90 -3.56 -2.89
CA GLN A 76 -19.82 -4.24 -1.97
C GLN A 76 -20.30 -3.32 -0.85
N VAL A 77 -19.45 -2.43 -0.34
CA VAL A 77 -19.86 -1.43 0.65
C VAL A 77 -20.85 -0.43 0.05
N MET A 78 -20.62 0.04 -1.18
CA MET A 78 -21.55 0.93 -1.89
C MET A 78 -22.93 0.28 -2.08
N LYS A 79 -22.96 -1.01 -2.43
CA LYS A 79 -24.21 -1.77 -2.63
C LYS A 79 -24.96 -2.06 -1.32
N ASN A 80 -24.23 -2.39 -0.25
CA ASN A 80 -24.83 -2.83 1.02
C ASN A 80 -25.04 -1.68 2.02
N GLY A 81 -24.41 -0.51 1.81
CA GLY A 81 -24.39 0.62 2.73
C GLY A 81 -23.41 0.49 3.90
N PHE A 82 -22.76 -0.66 4.09
CA PHE A 82 -21.76 -0.91 5.12
C PHE A 82 -20.79 -2.02 4.73
N TYR A 83 -19.61 -2.05 5.36
CA TYR A 83 -18.64 -3.12 5.16
C TYR A 83 -19.04 -4.36 5.98
N ARG A 84 -19.36 -5.44 5.31
CA ARG A 84 -19.57 -6.74 5.95
C ARG A 84 -18.20 -7.40 6.14
N TYR A 85 -17.68 -7.31 7.38
CA TYR A 85 -16.38 -7.89 7.68
C TYR A 85 -16.36 -9.41 7.45
N ASP A 86 -15.38 -9.85 6.64
CA ASP A 86 -15.12 -11.27 6.35
C ASP A 86 -13.84 -11.72 7.06
N PRO A 87 -13.95 -12.58 8.09
CA PRO A 87 -12.78 -13.10 8.80
C PRO A 87 -11.81 -13.91 7.93
N THR A 88 -12.29 -14.48 6.80
CA THR A 88 -11.43 -15.25 5.89
C THR A 88 -10.50 -14.35 5.08
N ASN A 89 -10.90 -13.10 4.85
CA ASN A 89 -10.04 -12.05 4.28
C ASN A 89 -9.06 -11.49 5.31
N TYR A 90 -9.26 -11.70 6.59
CA TYR A 90 -8.50 -11.31 7.79
C TYR A 90 -7.97 -9.86 7.85
N HIS A 91 -7.92 -9.11 6.77
CA HIS A 91 -7.45 -7.72 6.79
C HIS A 91 -8.44 -6.78 7.50
N GLY A 92 -7.91 -5.78 8.22
CA GLY A 92 -8.72 -4.83 8.96
C GLY A 92 -9.55 -3.92 8.05
N PRO A 93 -10.70 -3.43 8.54
CA PRO A 93 -11.72 -2.73 7.73
C PRO A 93 -11.34 -1.30 7.33
N LEU A 94 -10.43 -0.63 8.02
CA LEU A 94 -10.15 0.80 7.85
C LEU A 94 -9.78 1.16 6.41
N HIS A 95 -8.97 0.32 5.75
CA HIS A 95 -8.53 0.54 4.38
C HIS A 95 -9.72 0.69 3.43
N PHE A 96 -10.71 -0.19 3.50
CA PHE A 96 -11.88 -0.17 2.63
C PHE A 96 -12.73 1.09 2.82
N TYR A 97 -12.90 1.56 4.05
CA TYR A 97 -13.63 2.81 4.31
C TYR A 97 -12.90 4.04 3.78
N VAL A 98 -11.57 4.04 3.84
CA VAL A 98 -10.78 5.13 3.25
C VAL A 98 -10.84 5.09 1.73
N LEU A 99 -10.73 3.91 1.11
CA LEU A 99 -10.92 3.77 -0.33
C LEU A 99 -12.32 4.20 -0.77
N LEU A 100 -13.36 3.80 -0.02
CA LEU A 100 -14.74 4.24 -0.26
C LEU A 100 -14.87 5.76 -0.30
N LEU A 101 -14.27 6.45 0.67
CA LEU A 101 -14.28 7.92 0.71
C LEU A 101 -13.68 8.51 -0.57
N PHE A 102 -12.51 8.03 -0.96
CA PHE A 102 -11.81 8.57 -2.14
C PHE A 102 -12.50 8.19 -3.46
N GLU A 103 -13.05 7.00 -3.57
CA GLU A 103 -13.79 6.57 -4.76
C GLU A 103 -15.14 7.29 -4.86
N SER A 104 -15.79 7.59 -3.73
CA SER A 104 -17.00 8.43 -3.71
C SER A 104 -16.76 9.87 -4.14
N LEU A 105 -15.56 10.41 -3.89
CA LEU A 105 -15.18 11.78 -4.25
C LEU A 105 -14.63 11.91 -5.67
N LEU A 106 -13.89 10.93 -6.14
CA LEU A 106 -13.12 10.98 -7.39
C LEU A 106 -13.67 10.07 -8.48
N GLY A 107 -14.69 9.27 -8.17
CA GLY A 107 -15.20 8.22 -9.06
C GLY A 107 -14.28 7.01 -9.15
N ARG A 108 -14.74 5.96 -9.85
CA ARG A 108 -13.98 4.74 -10.09
C ARG A 108 -12.82 4.98 -11.02
N ASN A 109 -11.62 5.08 -10.47
CA ASN A 109 -10.37 5.20 -11.23
C ASN A 109 -9.18 4.83 -10.36
N ILE A 110 -8.03 4.59 -10.98
CA ILE A 110 -6.81 4.16 -10.30
C ILE A 110 -6.25 5.19 -9.31
N TRP A 111 -6.53 6.49 -9.54
CA TRP A 111 -6.14 7.56 -8.63
C TRP A 111 -6.96 7.49 -7.33
N ALA A 112 -8.26 7.20 -7.42
CA ALA A 112 -9.12 7.04 -6.25
C ALA A 112 -8.61 5.94 -5.31
N LEU A 113 -8.17 4.81 -5.85
CA LEU A 113 -7.58 3.74 -5.06
C LEU A 113 -6.21 4.10 -4.47
N ARG A 114 -5.31 4.70 -5.26
CA ARG A 114 -3.91 4.88 -4.87
C ARG A 114 -3.63 6.14 -4.06
N LEU A 115 -4.39 7.21 -4.28
CA LEU A 115 -4.14 8.51 -3.64
C LEU A 115 -4.08 8.44 -2.11
N PRO A 116 -5.02 7.80 -1.38
CA PRO A 116 -4.94 7.72 0.07
C PRO A 116 -3.66 7.02 0.55
N VAL A 117 -3.24 5.96 -0.13
CA VAL A 117 -2.01 5.22 0.20
C VAL A 117 -0.76 6.05 -0.08
N VAL A 118 -0.73 6.79 -1.19
CA VAL A 118 0.34 7.75 -1.50
C VAL A 118 0.50 8.79 -0.40
N LEU A 119 -0.61 9.39 0.05
CA LEU A 119 -0.60 10.38 1.12
C LEU A 119 -0.06 9.80 2.43
N VAL A 120 -0.48 8.60 2.80
CA VAL A 120 0.02 7.92 4.01
C VAL A 120 1.49 7.51 3.86
N SER A 121 1.92 7.07 2.69
CA SER A 121 3.34 6.78 2.43
C SER A 121 4.24 8.01 2.56
N ILE A 122 3.77 9.19 2.13
CA ILE A 122 4.45 10.46 2.37
C ILE A 122 4.42 10.82 3.86
N ALA A 123 3.30 10.57 4.55
CA ALA A 123 3.20 10.77 6.00
C ALA A 123 4.16 9.86 6.79
N CYS A 124 4.51 8.66 6.30
CA CYS A 124 5.58 7.83 6.90
C CYS A 124 6.94 8.54 6.85
N VAL A 125 7.27 9.18 5.72
CA VAL A 125 8.52 9.98 5.59
C VAL A 125 8.49 11.18 6.53
N TRP A 126 7.34 11.85 6.66
CA TRP A 126 7.16 12.93 7.64
C TRP A 126 7.29 12.42 9.09
N LEU A 127 6.71 11.25 9.42
CA LEU A 127 6.90 10.63 10.74
C LEU A 127 8.37 10.31 11.00
N ALA A 128 9.14 9.84 10.00
CA ALA A 128 10.57 9.59 10.17
C ALA A 128 11.32 10.87 10.61
N LEU A 129 10.94 12.03 10.10
CA LEU A 129 11.48 13.31 10.55
C LEU A 129 11.08 13.64 12.01
N LYS A 130 9.91 13.19 12.47
CA LYS A 130 9.45 13.39 13.86
C LYS A 130 10.22 12.58 14.91
N PHE A 131 11.03 11.61 14.49
CA PHE A 131 11.95 10.91 15.38
C PHE A 131 13.19 11.74 15.76
N GLU A 132 13.41 12.91 15.17
CA GLU A 132 14.57 13.78 15.43
C GLU A 132 14.87 13.97 16.93
N PRO A 133 13.89 14.25 17.84
CA PRO A 133 14.16 14.45 19.27
C PRO A 133 14.72 13.21 20.00
N PHE A 134 14.58 12.03 19.40
CA PHE A 134 14.92 10.74 19.99
C PHE A 134 16.22 10.15 19.43
N VAL A 135 16.43 10.28 18.13
CA VAL A 135 17.58 9.68 17.44
C VAL A 135 18.62 10.70 16.98
N GLY A 136 18.29 11.97 17.01
CA GLY A 136 19.10 13.09 16.54
C GLY A 136 18.84 13.48 15.09
N ARG A 137 19.10 14.76 14.79
CA ARG A 137 18.74 15.43 13.53
C ARG A 137 19.28 14.72 12.29
N ASN A 138 20.56 14.38 12.28
CA ASN A 138 21.18 13.77 11.10
C ASN A 138 20.67 12.35 10.86
N VAL A 139 20.49 11.55 11.91
CA VAL A 139 19.96 10.18 11.82
C VAL A 139 18.55 10.19 11.27
N SER A 140 17.67 11.04 11.83
CA SER A 140 16.28 11.18 11.39
C SER A 140 16.19 11.60 9.92
N ARG A 141 17.02 12.55 9.46
CA ARG A 141 17.03 13.00 8.06
C ARG A 141 17.56 11.96 7.09
N ILE A 142 18.62 11.23 7.46
CA ILE A 142 19.13 10.13 6.64
C ILE A 142 18.07 9.04 6.52
N ALA A 143 17.40 8.67 7.62
CA ALA A 143 16.35 7.69 7.60
C ALA A 143 15.14 8.12 6.75
N ALA A 144 14.71 9.39 6.88
CA ALA A 144 13.63 9.96 6.10
C ALA A 144 13.98 10.02 4.59
N LEU A 145 15.19 10.42 4.24
CA LEU A 145 15.66 10.42 2.85
C LEU A 145 15.74 9.01 2.30
N ALA A 146 16.30 8.06 3.05
CA ALA A 146 16.35 6.66 2.65
C ALA A 146 14.95 6.10 2.41
N MET A 147 13.97 6.40 3.29
CA MET A 147 12.57 5.99 3.12
C MET A 147 11.90 6.68 1.91
N ALA A 148 12.24 7.95 1.65
CA ALA A 148 11.70 8.69 0.52
C ALA A 148 12.08 8.07 -0.82
N ILE A 149 13.29 7.51 -0.93
CA ILE A 149 13.89 7.02 -2.18
C ILE A 149 14.01 5.49 -2.27
N SER A 150 13.76 4.74 -1.19
CA SER A 150 13.85 3.27 -1.20
C SER A 150 12.92 2.66 -2.24
N PRO A 151 13.40 1.71 -3.08
CA PRO A 151 12.61 1.07 -4.11
C PRO A 151 11.29 0.48 -3.61
N GLY A 152 11.30 -0.31 -2.55
CA GLY A 152 10.11 -0.95 -2.00
C GLY A 152 9.15 0.04 -1.34
N PHE A 153 9.65 1.04 -0.59
CA PHE A 153 8.78 2.06 0.01
C PHE A 153 8.12 2.97 -1.04
N VAL A 154 8.78 3.23 -2.17
CA VAL A 154 8.16 3.95 -3.29
C VAL A 154 7.20 3.02 -4.03
N PHE A 155 7.60 1.77 -4.32
CA PHE A 155 6.80 0.81 -5.10
C PHE A 155 5.46 0.51 -4.41
N TYR A 156 5.50 0.10 -3.15
CA TYR A 156 4.30 -0.22 -2.37
C TYR A 156 3.58 1.01 -1.84
N GLY A 157 4.26 2.14 -1.70
CA GLY A 157 3.64 3.44 -1.42
C GLY A 157 2.77 3.99 -2.57
N ARG A 158 2.75 3.31 -3.74
CA ARG A 158 1.94 3.60 -4.93
C ARG A 158 0.94 2.47 -5.22
N TYR A 159 0.58 1.71 -4.21
CA TYR A 159 -0.23 0.51 -4.27
C TYR A 159 -1.35 0.58 -3.24
N ALA A 160 -2.57 0.30 -3.62
CA ALA A 160 -3.70 0.30 -2.67
C ALA A 160 -3.73 -1.00 -1.85
N ILE A 161 -2.78 -1.14 -0.92
CA ILE A 161 -2.62 -2.28 -0.02
C ILE A 161 -2.52 -1.86 1.45
N HIS A 162 -2.75 -2.82 2.35
CA HIS A 162 -2.84 -2.60 3.80
C HIS A 162 -1.50 -2.29 4.48
N GLU A 163 -0.38 -2.73 3.91
CA GLU A 163 0.96 -2.65 4.51
C GLU A 163 1.42 -1.23 4.78
N VAL A 164 1.09 -0.29 3.91
CA VAL A 164 1.48 1.13 4.09
C VAL A 164 0.81 1.73 5.32
N TRP A 165 -0.44 1.34 5.59
CA TRP A 165 -1.16 1.74 6.80
C TRP A 165 -0.54 1.13 8.04
N LEU A 166 -0.22 -0.18 8.00
CA LEU A 166 0.47 -0.86 9.10
C LEU A 166 1.82 -0.22 9.39
N GLN A 167 2.59 0.13 8.35
CA GLN A 167 3.84 0.87 8.48
C GLN A 167 3.62 2.20 9.21
N PHE A 168 2.66 3.01 8.74
CA PHE A 168 2.35 4.32 9.32
C PHE A 168 1.98 4.21 10.81
N PHE A 169 1.04 3.33 11.13
CA PHE A 169 0.57 3.17 12.49
C PHE A 169 1.61 2.51 13.41
N SER A 170 2.44 1.59 12.91
CA SER A 170 3.55 1.04 13.69
C SER A 170 4.62 2.10 13.99
N MET A 171 4.96 2.95 13.01
CA MET A 171 5.86 4.09 13.24
C MET A 171 5.28 5.06 14.27
N MET A 172 3.97 5.36 14.18
CA MET A 172 3.28 6.24 15.13
C MET A 172 3.25 5.64 16.54
N PHE A 173 3.01 4.32 16.66
CA PHE A 173 3.04 3.59 17.92
C PHE A 173 4.43 3.64 18.56
N ILE A 174 5.48 3.31 17.82
CA ILE A 174 6.87 3.33 18.32
C ILE A 174 7.32 4.76 18.69
N LEU A 175 6.96 5.76 17.88
CA LEU A 175 7.20 7.17 18.20
C LEU A 175 6.51 7.56 19.52
N GLY A 176 5.27 7.09 19.74
CA GLY A 176 4.53 7.24 20.97
C GLY A 176 5.24 6.63 22.17
N LEU A 177 5.69 5.38 22.07
CA LEU A 177 6.44 4.69 23.15
C LEU A 177 7.74 5.42 23.51
N LEU A 178 8.53 5.81 22.51
CA LEU A 178 9.77 6.58 22.73
C LEU A 178 9.48 7.95 23.36
N GLY A 179 8.39 8.59 22.92
CA GLY A 179 7.96 9.88 23.47
C GLY A 179 7.46 9.78 24.91
N LEU A 180 6.71 8.75 25.24
CA LEU A 180 6.28 8.47 26.62
C LEU A 180 7.51 8.25 27.52
N TRP A 181 8.47 7.48 27.07
CA TRP A 181 9.69 7.24 27.82
C TRP A 181 10.55 8.49 28.01
N LYS A 182 10.77 9.29 26.95
CA LYS A 182 11.74 10.42 26.98
C LYS A 182 11.14 11.78 27.27
N ARG A 183 9.83 11.96 27.10
CA ARG A 183 9.12 13.24 27.27
C ARG A 183 7.95 13.16 28.24
N GLY A 184 7.29 12.01 28.35
CA GLY A 184 6.17 11.75 29.27
C GLY A 184 4.92 12.58 28.98
N THR A 185 4.75 13.17 27.78
CA THR A 185 3.64 14.08 27.48
C THR A 185 2.43 13.38 26.86
N LEU A 186 1.25 13.96 27.06
CA LEU A 186 -0.04 13.44 26.58
C LEU A 186 -0.06 13.18 25.06
N ASN A 187 0.57 14.02 24.25
CA ASN A 187 0.61 13.82 22.81
C ASN A 187 1.19 12.46 22.40
N TYR A 188 2.22 11.98 23.13
CA TYR A 188 2.82 10.69 22.84
C TYR A 188 1.98 9.52 23.32
N LEU A 189 1.15 9.72 24.36
CA LEU A 189 0.16 8.73 24.75
C LEU A 189 -0.89 8.55 23.64
N TRP A 190 -1.35 9.65 23.02
CA TRP A 190 -2.21 9.61 21.85
C TRP A 190 -1.53 8.92 20.65
N TYR A 191 -0.25 9.22 20.38
CA TYR A 191 0.48 8.53 19.31
C TYR A 191 0.57 7.02 19.55
N ALA A 192 0.85 6.58 20.77
CA ALA A 192 0.89 5.17 21.11
C ALA A 192 -0.49 4.51 21.00
N GLY A 193 -1.53 5.10 21.59
CA GLY A 193 -2.88 4.55 21.57
C GLY A 193 -3.50 4.49 20.18
N MET A 194 -3.46 5.60 19.44
CA MET A 194 -4.01 5.64 18.09
C MET A 194 -3.17 4.85 17.08
N GLY A 195 -1.84 4.78 17.30
CA GLY A 195 -0.97 3.89 16.52
C GLY A 195 -1.38 2.42 16.69
N LEU A 196 -1.58 1.96 17.93
CA LEU A 196 -2.04 0.59 18.20
C LEU A 196 -3.43 0.34 17.62
N THR A 197 -4.38 1.26 17.85
CA THR A 197 -5.74 1.18 17.28
C THR A 197 -5.69 1.07 15.76
N GLY A 198 -4.91 1.93 15.10
CA GLY A 198 -4.77 1.91 13.65
C GLY A 198 -4.14 0.62 13.12
N MET A 199 -3.14 0.06 13.81
CA MET A 199 -2.57 -1.25 13.45
C MET A 199 -3.63 -2.36 13.49
N ILE A 200 -4.46 -2.41 14.55
CA ILE A 200 -5.56 -3.39 14.70
C ILE A 200 -6.59 -3.22 13.57
N LEU A 201 -6.90 -1.98 13.21
CA LEU A 201 -7.90 -1.65 12.18
C LEU A 201 -7.41 -1.91 10.75
N THR A 202 -6.12 -2.21 10.54
CA THR A 202 -5.55 -2.32 9.18
C THR A 202 -5.06 -3.72 8.85
N LYS A 203 -4.32 -4.38 9.73
CA LYS A 203 -3.73 -5.67 9.39
C LYS A 203 -3.49 -6.58 10.59
N GLU A 204 -3.81 -7.85 10.45
CA GLU A 204 -3.68 -8.91 11.46
C GLU A 204 -2.24 -9.10 11.96
N THR A 205 -1.24 -8.80 11.14
CA THR A 205 0.18 -8.86 11.52
C THR A 205 0.58 -7.80 12.55
N TYR A 206 -0.35 -6.92 12.96
CA TYR A 206 -0.13 -6.00 14.09
C TYR A 206 0.36 -6.72 15.35
N ALA A 207 -0.09 -7.96 15.55
CA ALA A 207 0.31 -8.77 16.70
C ALA A 207 1.83 -9.05 16.74
N ILE A 208 2.45 -9.25 15.57
CA ILE A 208 3.91 -9.42 15.45
C ILE A 208 4.61 -8.12 15.89
N HIS A 209 4.17 -6.98 15.35
CA HIS A 209 4.77 -5.68 15.68
C HIS A 209 4.61 -5.33 17.15
N LEU A 210 3.43 -5.59 17.74
CA LEU A 210 3.18 -5.38 19.16
C LEU A 210 4.08 -6.27 20.01
N ALA A 211 4.14 -7.57 19.73
CA ALA A 211 4.99 -8.52 20.45
C ALA A 211 6.47 -8.11 20.37
N CYS A 212 6.98 -7.77 19.19
CA CYS A 212 8.36 -7.33 19.01
C CYS A 212 8.66 -6.02 19.74
N ALA A 213 7.71 -5.05 19.75
CA ALA A 213 7.87 -3.80 20.46
C ALA A 213 7.92 -4.00 21.99
N LEU A 214 7.07 -4.87 22.53
CA LEU A 214 7.04 -5.20 23.95
C LEU A 214 8.28 -6.00 24.37
N LEU A 215 8.70 -6.99 23.58
CA LEU A 215 9.92 -7.78 23.84
C LEU A 215 11.20 -6.95 23.70
N ALA A 216 11.19 -5.90 22.88
CA ALA A 216 12.33 -4.99 22.78
C ALA A 216 12.59 -4.20 24.07
N ILE A 217 11.59 -4.01 24.96
CA ILE A 217 11.75 -3.29 26.22
C ILE A 217 12.68 -4.05 27.20
N PRO A 218 12.38 -5.30 27.61
CA PRO A 218 13.28 -6.06 28.48
C PRO A 218 14.63 -6.34 27.82
N THR A 219 14.66 -6.59 26.51
CA THR A 219 15.90 -6.79 25.76
C THR A 219 16.79 -5.53 25.82
N LEU A 220 16.19 -4.34 25.69
CA LEU A 220 16.90 -3.08 25.86
C LEU A 220 17.42 -2.90 27.28
N ALA A 221 16.63 -3.28 28.29
CA ALA A 221 17.05 -3.21 29.71
C ALA A 221 18.27 -4.09 29.97
N VAL A 222 18.29 -5.33 29.45
CA VAL A 222 19.47 -6.21 29.51
C VAL A 222 20.65 -5.59 28.76
N SER A 223 20.44 -5.09 27.55
CA SER A 223 21.44 -4.41 26.74
C SER A 223 22.04 -3.20 27.46
N TYR A 224 21.21 -2.44 28.17
CA TYR A 224 21.62 -1.30 28.98
C TYR A 224 22.50 -1.72 30.16
N ALA A 225 22.08 -2.74 30.93
CA ALA A 225 22.81 -3.26 32.07
C ALA A 225 24.23 -3.76 31.68
N LEU A 226 24.33 -4.41 30.53
CA LEU A 226 25.62 -4.92 30.01
C LEU A 226 26.58 -3.82 29.55
N SER A 227 26.07 -2.70 29.03
CA SER A 227 26.89 -1.67 28.37
C SER A 227 27.23 -0.45 29.22
N ARG A 228 26.68 -0.35 30.44
CA ARG A 228 26.92 0.78 31.38
C ARG A 228 26.85 2.17 30.72
N VAL A 229 25.87 2.39 29.86
CA VAL A 229 25.63 3.71 29.26
C VAL A 229 25.18 4.68 30.35
N PRO A 230 25.59 5.96 30.33
CA PRO A 230 25.13 6.96 31.31
C PRO A 230 23.62 7.00 31.42
N ASP A 231 23.14 7.15 32.65
CA ASP A 231 21.75 6.99 33.06
C ASP A 231 20.75 7.81 32.22
N ALA A 232 19.82 7.13 31.60
CA ALA A 232 18.71 7.73 30.89
C ALA A 232 17.44 7.60 31.72
N LYS A 233 17.27 8.46 32.72
CA LYS A 233 16.06 8.48 33.54
C LYS A 233 14.83 8.71 32.67
N PRO A 234 13.73 7.95 32.91
CA PRO A 234 12.47 8.21 32.24
C PRO A 234 11.96 9.62 32.60
N ALA A 235 11.32 10.28 31.66
CA ALA A 235 10.73 11.58 31.92
C ALA A 235 9.56 11.45 32.91
N LYS A 236 9.34 12.51 33.70
CA LYS A 236 8.15 12.61 34.54
C LYS A 236 6.91 12.66 33.63
N GLN A 237 5.94 11.81 33.91
CA GLN A 237 4.68 11.77 33.15
C GLN A 237 3.84 13.01 33.51
N THR A 238 3.26 13.62 32.45
CA THR A 238 2.36 14.78 32.56
C THR A 238 0.92 14.44 32.21
N TRP A 239 0.64 13.18 31.86
CA TRP A 239 -0.69 12.64 31.60
C TRP A 239 -1.22 11.89 32.80
N SER A 240 -2.54 11.78 32.89
CA SER A 240 -3.27 11.12 33.97
C SER A 240 -3.83 9.76 33.54
N TRP A 241 -4.30 8.96 34.52
CA TRP A 241 -5.01 7.73 34.19
C TRP A 241 -6.32 7.97 33.45
N ILE A 242 -6.95 9.15 33.64
CA ILE A 242 -8.15 9.55 32.89
C ILE A 242 -7.82 9.70 31.40
N ASP A 243 -6.67 10.28 31.05
CA ASP A 243 -6.22 10.39 29.67
C ASP A 243 -6.02 9.00 29.03
N LEU A 244 -5.47 8.05 29.77
CA LEU A 244 -5.34 6.66 29.32
C LEU A 244 -6.71 6.02 29.07
N VAL A 245 -7.64 6.17 30.00
CA VAL A 245 -9.01 5.65 29.84
C VAL A 245 -9.70 6.26 28.64
N MET A 246 -9.57 7.57 28.44
CA MET A 246 -10.13 8.25 27.26
C MET A 246 -9.59 7.68 25.95
N ILE A 247 -8.28 7.41 25.87
CA ILE A 247 -7.66 6.81 24.68
C ILE A 247 -8.15 5.38 24.45
N LEU A 248 -8.30 4.60 25.52
CA LEU A 248 -8.85 3.24 25.42
C LEU A 248 -10.32 3.24 24.97
N ILE A 249 -11.12 4.20 25.45
CA ILE A 249 -12.51 4.37 25.02
C ILE A 249 -12.55 4.75 23.52
N VAL A 250 -11.78 5.75 23.10
CA VAL A 250 -11.75 6.20 21.69
C VAL A 250 -11.24 5.09 20.78
N GLY A 251 -10.16 4.41 21.16
CA GLY A 251 -9.61 3.30 20.39
C GLY A 251 -10.58 2.11 20.33
N GLY A 252 -11.16 1.72 21.45
CA GLY A 252 -12.16 0.65 21.54
C GLY A 252 -13.41 0.97 20.72
N PHE A 253 -13.91 2.22 20.83
CA PHE A 253 -15.02 2.68 19.98
C PHE A 253 -14.68 2.58 18.49
N ALA A 254 -13.52 3.04 18.07
CA ALA A 254 -13.10 2.95 16.66
C ALA A 254 -13.03 1.49 16.20
N ILE A 255 -12.46 0.59 16.99
CA ILE A 255 -12.39 -0.85 16.65
C ILE A 255 -13.81 -1.41 16.49
N VAL A 256 -14.69 -1.19 17.46
CA VAL A 256 -16.08 -1.68 17.39
C VAL A 256 -16.81 -1.07 16.20
N PHE A 257 -16.71 0.24 15.99
CA PHE A 257 -17.35 0.95 14.89
C PHE A 257 -16.99 0.38 13.53
N PHE A 258 -15.70 0.22 13.25
CA PHE A 258 -15.24 -0.25 11.94
C PHE A 258 -15.49 -1.75 11.73
N TYR A 259 -15.23 -2.60 12.74
CA TYR A 259 -15.44 -4.04 12.62
C TYR A 259 -16.92 -4.41 12.60
N SER A 260 -17.79 -3.65 13.27
CA SER A 260 -19.24 -3.84 13.21
C SER A 260 -19.88 -3.27 11.93
N GLY A 261 -19.10 -2.80 10.96
CA GLY A 261 -19.65 -2.20 9.76
C GLY A 261 -20.56 -1.01 10.09
N THR A 262 -20.04 -0.04 10.85
CA THR A 262 -20.79 1.14 11.34
C THR A 262 -22.07 0.78 12.13
N PHE A 263 -21.96 -0.26 12.99
CA PHE A 263 -22.99 -0.86 13.85
C PHE A 263 -24.09 -1.68 13.13
N PHE A 264 -23.99 -1.90 11.82
CA PHE A 264 -24.96 -2.72 11.07
C PHE A 264 -24.63 -4.21 11.07
N ASN A 265 -23.39 -4.61 11.38
CA ASN A 265 -22.93 -6.00 11.37
C ASN A 265 -22.14 -6.37 12.63
N TRP A 266 -22.82 -6.61 13.75
CA TRP A 266 -22.18 -6.95 15.03
C TRP A 266 -21.35 -8.24 15.01
N SER A 267 -21.66 -9.19 14.10
CA SER A 267 -20.87 -10.40 13.93
C SER A 267 -19.43 -10.10 13.48
N GLY A 268 -19.18 -8.96 12.84
CA GLY A 268 -17.85 -8.51 12.43
C GLY A 268 -16.91 -8.26 13.62
N VAL A 269 -17.43 -7.86 14.79
CA VAL A 269 -16.61 -7.69 15.99
C VAL A 269 -16.04 -9.03 16.47
N LYS A 270 -16.85 -10.11 16.45
CA LYS A 270 -16.36 -11.48 16.68
C LYS A 270 -15.38 -11.90 15.59
N GLY A 271 -15.56 -11.38 14.37
CA GLY A 271 -14.71 -11.62 13.22
C GLY A 271 -13.25 -11.21 13.46
N LEU A 272 -12.97 -10.19 14.29
CA LEU A 272 -11.60 -9.82 14.66
C LEU A 272 -10.81 -11.00 15.25
N TYR A 273 -11.42 -11.78 16.16
CA TYR A 273 -10.78 -12.97 16.72
C TYR A 273 -10.66 -14.10 15.69
N LEU A 274 -11.71 -14.33 14.90
CA LEU A 274 -11.69 -15.38 13.88
C LEU A 274 -10.68 -15.09 12.76
N ALA A 275 -10.48 -13.82 12.42
CA ALA A 275 -9.46 -13.39 11.46
C ALA A 275 -8.03 -13.73 11.94
N PHE A 276 -7.76 -13.54 13.22
CA PHE A 276 -6.47 -13.90 13.79
C PHE A 276 -6.21 -15.42 13.69
N LYS A 277 -7.24 -16.24 13.94
CA LYS A 277 -7.15 -17.70 13.76
C LYS A 277 -6.88 -18.06 12.30
N ALA A 278 -7.67 -17.53 11.36
CA ALA A 278 -7.52 -17.78 9.93
C ALA A 278 -6.12 -17.35 9.42
N TRP A 279 -5.62 -16.19 9.88
CA TRP A 279 -4.28 -15.73 9.53
C TRP A 279 -3.19 -16.64 10.10
N SER A 280 -3.32 -17.11 11.35
CA SER A 280 -2.32 -17.99 11.96
C SER A 280 -2.21 -19.32 11.19
N GLU A 281 -3.32 -19.87 10.74
CA GLU A 281 -3.35 -21.06 9.88
C GLU A 281 -2.65 -20.79 8.54
N THR A 282 -2.95 -19.67 7.89
CA THR A 282 -2.30 -19.24 6.64
C THR A 282 -0.79 -19.01 6.83
N GLY A 283 -0.39 -18.36 7.90
CA GLY A 283 1.02 -18.09 8.22
C GLY A 283 1.87 -19.36 8.39
N VAL A 284 1.27 -20.44 8.91
CA VAL A 284 1.91 -21.74 9.09
C VAL A 284 1.87 -22.58 7.81
N ALA A 285 0.73 -22.63 7.13
CA ALA A 285 0.52 -23.46 5.94
C ALA A 285 1.18 -22.88 4.68
N GLY A 286 1.21 -21.52 4.53
CA GLY A 286 1.85 -20.81 3.43
C GLY A 286 1.01 -20.64 2.17
N HIS A 287 0.10 -21.53 1.86
CA HIS A 287 -0.88 -21.47 0.75
C HIS A 287 -0.32 -20.96 -0.59
N GLY A 288 0.81 -21.53 -1.06
CA GLY A 288 1.44 -21.14 -2.33
C GLY A 288 2.36 -19.92 -2.26
N HIS A 289 2.48 -19.27 -1.10
CA HIS A 289 3.39 -18.15 -0.86
C HIS A 289 4.55 -18.51 0.06
N GLU A 290 4.87 -19.82 0.15
CA GLU A 290 5.98 -20.31 0.97
C GLU A 290 7.30 -19.81 0.41
N LYS A 291 8.08 -19.15 1.26
CA LYS A 291 9.41 -18.70 0.94
C LYS A 291 10.39 -19.12 2.04
N ALA A 292 11.63 -19.39 1.65
CA ALA A 292 12.70 -19.71 2.58
C ALA A 292 12.91 -18.60 3.64
N TRP A 293 13.56 -18.94 4.75
CA TRP A 293 13.80 -18.00 5.86
C TRP A 293 14.67 -16.81 5.46
N ASP A 294 15.55 -16.99 4.46
CA ASP A 294 16.50 -16.01 3.92
C ASP A 294 15.91 -15.12 2.82
N TYR A 295 14.63 -15.30 2.48
CA TYR A 295 13.93 -14.57 1.42
C TYR A 295 14.11 -13.05 1.53
N TRP A 296 14.02 -12.52 2.73
CA TRP A 296 14.18 -11.08 2.96
C TRP A 296 15.60 -10.58 2.70
N LEU A 297 16.62 -11.39 3.01
CA LEU A 297 18.00 -11.05 2.70
C LEU A 297 18.24 -11.01 1.19
N LYS A 298 17.60 -11.94 0.45
CA LYS A 298 17.67 -11.99 -1.02
C LYS A 298 17.04 -10.75 -1.66
N ILE A 299 15.88 -10.31 -1.15
CA ILE A 299 15.24 -9.08 -1.65
C ILE A 299 16.04 -7.83 -1.30
N MET A 300 16.65 -7.76 -0.11
CA MET A 300 17.44 -6.61 0.31
C MET A 300 18.79 -6.53 -0.41
N GLY A 301 19.36 -7.66 -0.78
CA GLY A 301 20.67 -7.76 -1.38
C GLY A 301 20.69 -7.74 -2.91
N PRO A 302 21.86 -7.93 -3.51
CA PRO A 302 22.01 -8.11 -4.95
C PRO A 302 21.26 -9.35 -5.42
N THR A 303 20.48 -9.26 -6.48
CA THR A 303 19.56 -10.28 -6.95
C THR A 303 20.20 -11.35 -7.85
N TRP A 304 21.27 -11.99 -7.39
CA TRP A 304 21.98 -13.03 -8.17
C TRP A 304 21.12 -14.25 -8.50
N GLU A 305 20.13 -14.58 -7.66
CA GLU A 305 19.28 -15.77 -7.84
C GLU A 305 18.21 -15.63 -8.92
N PHE A 306 17.94 -14.42 -9.38
CA PHE A 306 16.91 -14.19 -10.39
C PHE A 306 17.46 -14.21 -11.83
N GLY A 307 18.66 -14.78 -12.03
CA GLY A 307 19.25 -14.95 -13.36
C GLY A 307 19.63 -13.65 -14.05
N ARG A 308 19.79 -12.55 -13.31
CA ARG A 308 20.03 -11.23 -13.83
C ARG A 308 21.35 -10.65 -13.39
N ALA A 309 22.00 -10.09 -14.37
CA ALA A 309 23.10 -9.14 -14.19
C ALA A 309 22.60 -7.74 -13.78
N ASP A 310 21.45 -7.61 -13.16
CA ASP A 310 20.91 -6.33 -12.75
C ASP A 310 21.60 -5.91 -11.45
N PHE A 311 22.57 -5.05 -11.57
CA PHE A 311 23.50 -4.56 -10.55
C PHE A 311 22.86 -3.75 -9.42
N PHE A 312 21.55 -3.66 -9.35
CA PHE A 312 20.90 -2.82 -8.36
C PHE A 312 20.44 -3.66 -7.17
N GLY A 313 21.19 -3.53 -6.07
CA GLY A 313 20.70 -3.97 -4.77
C GLY A 313 19.45 -3.17 -4.42
N TYR A 314 18.29 -3.84 -4.25
CA TYR A 314 17.02 -3.14 -4.04
C TYR A 314 17.05 -2.30 -2.78
N GLU A 315 17.46 -2.86 -1.64
CA GLU A 315 17.32 -2.21 -0.35
C GLU A 315 18.67 -2.14 0.40
N LEU A 316 19.72 -1.67 -0.27
CA LEU A 316 21.07 -1.58 0.34
C LEU A 316 21.11 -0.74 1.62
N PRO A 317 20.44 0.42 1.76
CA PRO A 317 20.39 1.13 3.03
C PRO A 317 19.73 0.30 4.14
N MET A 318 18.68 -0.47 3.83
CA MET A 318 17.98 -1.34 4.76
C MET A 318 18.86 -2.52 5.18
N LEU A 319 19.52 -3.17 4.22
CA LEU A 319 20.47 -4.27 4.49
C LEU A 319 21.64 -3.79 5.34
N ALA A 320 22.21 -2.63 5.04
CA ALA A 320 23.27 -2.04 5.85
C ALA A 320 22.78 -1.75 7.28
N GLY A 321 21.57 -1.24 7.44
CA GLY A 321 20.93 -1.04 8.75
C GLY A 321 20.71 -2.34 9.51
N LEU A 322 20.27 -3.40 8.84
CA LEU A 322 20.12 -4.73 9.43
C LEU A 322 21.47 -5.27 9.93
N ILE A 323 22.53 -5.17 9.11
CA ILE A 323 23.89 -5.57 9.52
C ILE A 323 24.36 -4.76 10.73
N LEU A 324 24.10 -3.45 10.74
CA LEU A 324 24.46 -2.59 11.86
C LEU A 324 23.72 -2.91 13.16
N CYS A 325 22.58 -3.61 13.12
CA CYS A 325 21.91 -4.11 14.32
C CYS A 325 22.79 -5.07 15.14
N LEU A 326 23.73 -5.80 14.49
CA LEU A 326 24.72 -6.64 15.18
C LEU A 326 25.65 -5.84 16.10
N PHE A 327 25.78 -4.54 15.83
CA PHE A 327 26.59 -3.61 16.62
C PHE A 327 25.73 -2.70 17.50
N CYS A 328 24.46 -3.04 17.78
CA CYS A 328 23.53 -2.18 18.49
C CYS A 328 24.06 -1.75 19.88
N GLN A 329 24.86 -2.59 20.55
CA GLN A 329 25.50 -2.28 21.84
C GLN A 329 26.44 -1.06 21.78
N LYS A 330 26.98 -0.72 20.61
CA LYS A 330 27.86 0.44 20.44
C LYS A 330 27.10 1.77 20.35
N PHE A 331 25.79 1.75 20.11
CA PHE A 331 24.98 2.97 20.13
C PHE A 331 24.80 3.47 21.56
N LYS A 332 25.29 4.68 21.85
CA LYS A 332 25.02 5.37 23.11
C LYS A 332 23.58 5.88 23.19
N ASN A 333 22.94 6.12 22.04
CA ASN A 333 21.55 6.53 21.97
C ASN A 333 20.64 5.31 22.16
N LEU A 334 19.94 5.25 23.30
CA LEU A 334 19.07 4.14 23.66
C LEU A 334 17.82 4.03 22.79
N SER A 335 17.29 5.14 22.25
CA SER A 335 16.17 5.10 21.31
C SER A 335 16.56 4.42 20.01
N LEU A 336 17.76 4.70 19.48
CA LEU A 336 18.28 4.04 18.30
C LEU A 336 18.57 2.55 18.57
N ARG A 337 19.07 2.23 19.76
CA ARG A 337 19.26 0.84 20.20
C ARG A 337 17.94 0.09 20.31
N TYR A 338 16.89 0.75 20.84
CA TYR A 338 15.53 0.19 20.86
C TYR A 338 15.03 -0.11 19.44
N LEU A 339 15.20 0.83 18.50
CA LEU A 339 14.81 0.63 17.10
C LEU A 339 15.58 -0.53 16.45
N ALA A 340 16.86 -0.69 16.76
CA ALA A 340 17.67 -1.82 16.26
C ALA A 340 17.14 -3.16 16.79
N ILE A 341 16.82 -3.25 18.08
CA ILE A 341 16.31 -4.46 18.72
C ILE A 341 14.91 -4.80 18.17
N TYR A 342 14.01 -3.81 18.11
CA TYR A 342 12.67 -3.97 17.55
C TYR A 342 12.71 -4.40 16.09
N GLY A 343 13.54 -3.74 15.27
CA GLY A 343 13.70 -4.09 13.85
C GLY A 343 14.26 -5.51 13.66
N ALA A 344 15.30 -5.87 14.41
CA ALA A 344 15.87 -7.23 14.36
C ALA A 344 14.85 -8.30 14.80
N GLY A 345 14.10 -8.04 15.87
CA GLY A 345 13.01 -8.94 16.31
C GLY A 345 11.93 -9.11 15.25
N SER A 346 11.50 -8.00 14.63
CA SER A 346 10.50 -8.04 13.55
C SER A 346 11.03 -8.79 12.32
N PHE A 347 12.28 -8.57 11.93
CA PHE A 347 12.93 -9.31 10.84
C PHE A 347 12.94 -10.82 11.11
N VAL A 348 13.33 -11.24 12.31
CA VAL A 348 13.33 -12.66 12.71
C VAL A 348 11.91 -13.22 12.64
N ALA A 349 10.92 -12.52 13.19
CA ALA A 349 9.53 -12.97 13.18
C ALA A 349 9.00 -13.15 11.75
N TYR A 350 9.21 -12.17 10.86
CA TYR A 350 8.81 -12.28 9.45
C TYR A 350 9.64 -13.31 8.66
N SER A 351 10.84 -13.66 9.11
CA SER A 351 11.65 -14.73 8.51
C SER A 351 11.15 -16.13 8.87
N ILE A 352 10.58 -16.31 10.07
CA ILE A 352 10.02 -17.59 10.56
C ILE A 352 8.68 -17.89 9.88
N VAL A 353 7.81 -16.91 9.69
CA VAL A 353 6.51 -17.09 9.02
C VAL A 353 6.73 -17.59 7.59
N LYS A 354 6.08 -18.69 7.21
CA LYS A 354 6.24 -19.31 5.88
C LYS A 354 5.60 -18.47 4.77
N TYR A 355 4.42 -17.92 5.02
CA TYR A 355 3.72 -17.04 4.10
C TYR A 355 4.46 -15.70 3.98
N LYS A 356 5.08 -15.44 2.83
CA LYS A 356 5.86 -14.22 2.59
C LYS A 356 5.47 -13.59 1.26
N THR A 357 5.01 -12.37 1.33
CA THR A 357 4.77 -11.51 0.17
C THR A 357 5.69 -10.30 0.22
N PRO A 358 6.25 -9.86 -0.92
CA PRO A 358 7.34 -8.88 -0.91
C PRO A 358 6.96 -7.52 -0.31
N TRP A 359 5.69 -7.14 -0.33
CA TRP A 359 5.21 -5.90 0.28
C TRP A 359 5.32 -5.86 1.81
N CYS A 360 5.43 -7.02 2.50
CA CYS A 360 5.65 -7.03 3.94
C CYS A 360 6.97 -6.36 4.36
N ILE A 361 7.94 -6.21 3.44
CA ILE A 361 9.24 -5.58 3.72
C ILE A 361 9.11 -4.15 4.25
N ILE A 362 8.10 -3.38 3.79
CA ILE A 362 7.91 -2.02 4.27
C ILE A 362 7.38 -1.97 5.71
N SER A 363 6.64 -2.99 6.14
CA SER A 363 6.08 -3.04 7.50
C SER A 363 7.16 -3.18 8.57
N PHE A 364 8.17 -4.03 8.34
CA PHE A 364 9.23 -4.30 9.32
C PHE A 364 10.58 -3.68 8.98
N GLY A 365 10.80 -3.22 7.75
CA GLY A 365 12.11 -2.73 7.26
C GLY A 365 12.45 -1.31 7.69
N TRP A 366 11.45 -0.47 7.99
CA TRP A 366 11.66 0.94 8.30
C TRP A 366 12.60 1.23 9.49
N PRO A 367 12.72 0.43 10.58
CA PRO A 367 13.64 0.68 11.67
C PRO A 367 15.10 0.62 11.23
N PHE A 368 15.41 -0.23 10.23
CA PHE A 368 16.76 -0.37 9.72
C PHE A 368 17.28 0.89 9.04
N LEU A 369 16.40 1.72 8.48
CA LEU A 369 16.79 3.00 7.89
C LEU A 369 17.30 3.99 8.95
N PHE A 370 16.74 3.95 10.17
CA PHE A 370 17.26 4.72 11.30
C PHE A 370 18.62 4.19 11.78
N VAL A 371 18.74 2.87 11.85
CA VAL A 371 20.02 2.21 12.25
C VAL A 371 21.10 2.50 11.20
N PHE A 372 20.78 2.49 9.92
CA PHE A 372 21.64 2.92 8.83
C PHE A 372 22.09 4.37 9.00
N GLY A 373 21.16 5.30 9.24
CA GLY A 373 21.49 6.69 9.58
C GLY A 373 22.38 6.81 10.82
N GLY A 374 22.23 5.89 11.77
CA GLY A 374 23.03 5.79 12.99
C GLY A 374 24.50 5.43 12.77
N ALA A 375 24.89 4.95 11.60
CA ALA A 375 26.29 4.64 11.24
C ALA A 375 27.24 5.82 11.53
N ILE A 376 26.75 7.05 11.33
CA ILE A 376 27.53 8.27 11.63
C ILE A 376 27.92 8.42 13.10
N LEU A 377 27.19 7.77 14.02
CA LEU A 377 27.42 7.81 15.47
C LEU A 377 28.42 6.76 15.95
N LEU A 378 28.74 5.78 15.11
CA LEU A 378 29.62 4.64 15.45
C LEU A 378 31.08 4.91 15.15
N VAL A 379 31.40 5.97 14.43
CA VAL A 379 32.74 6.21 13.90
C VAL A 379 33.43 7.40 14.56
N ARG A 380 34.75 7.35 14.58
CA ARG A 380 35.58 8.47 15.06
C ARG A 380 35.50 9.64 14.06
N PRO A 381 35.70 10.90 14.50
CA PRO A 381 35.62 12.08 13.64
C PRO A 381 36.47 12.01 12.37
N LYS A 382 37.65 11.38 12.44
CA LYS A 382 38.56 11.21 11.29
C LYS A 382 37.95 10.35 10.16
N HIS A 383 37.06 9.44 10.45
CA HIS A 383 36.40 8.56 9.46
C HIS A 383 34.99 9.05 9.04
N LEU A 384 34.52 10.16 9.61
CA LEU A 384 33.16 10.63 9.37
C LEU A 384 32.93 11.02 7.90
N ARG A 385 33.95 11.58 7.21
CA ARG A 385 33.84 11.91 5.78
C ARG A 385 33.61 10.64 4.93
N LEU A 386 34.39 9.59 5.23
CA LEU A 386 34.25 8.29 4.53
C LEU A 386 32.87 7.71 4.72
N VAL A 387 32.37 7.63 5.97
CA VAL A 387 31.04 7.10 6.25
C VAL A 387 29.94 7.92 5.59
N ARG A 388 30.02 9.24 5.60
CA ARG A 388 29.07 10.11 4.87
C ARG A 388 29.11 9.86 3.37
N GLY A 389 30.31 9.68 2.80
CA GLY A 389 30.48 9.31 1.39
C GLY A 389 29.83 7.96 1.07
N THR A 390 30.07 6.94 1.90
CA THR A 390 29.44 5.61 1.75
C THR A 390 27.92 5.70 1.84
N ILE A 391 27.38 6.43 2.82
CA ILE A 391 25.93 6.69 2.93
C ILE A 391 25.41 7.34 1.65
N GLY A 392 26.10 8.38 1.14
CA GLY A 392 25.72 9.05 -0.11
C GLY A 392 25.69 8.10 -1.30
N VAL A 393 26.70 7.25 -1.46
CA VAL A 393 26.77 6.23 -2.54
C VAL A 393 25.60 5.25 -2.42
N LEU A 394 25.35 4.68 -1.24
CA LEU A 394 24.23 3.73 -1.04
C LEU A 394 22.87 4.38 -1.30
N LEU A 395 22.66 5.63 -0.89
CA LEU A 395 21.44 6.37 -1.19
C LEU A 395 21.30 6.65 -2.70
N SER A 396 22.40 6.97 -3.40
CA SER A 396 22.36 7.20 -4.85
C SER A 396 22.01 5.92 -5.62
N ILE A 397 22.58 4.78 -5.22
CA ILE A 397 22.22 3.47 -5.79
C ILE A 397 20.75 3.17 -5.51
N SER A 398 20.28 3.38 -4.28
CA SER A 398 18.87 3.17 -3.90
C SER A 398 17.91 4.04 -4.74
N LEU A 399 18.26 5.32 -4.97
CA LEU A 399 17.47 6.21 -5.83
C LEU A 399 17.44 5.71 -7.28
N ALA A 400 18.58 5.33 -7.84
CA ALA A 400 18.67 4.80 -9.20
C ALA A 400 17.82 3.51 -9.35
N SER A 401 17.95 2.58 -8.38
CA SER A 401 17.13 1.36 -8.33
C SER A 401 15.63 1.66 -8.20
N SER A 402 15.29 2.67 -7.40
CA SER A 402 13.89 3.09 -7.22
C SER A 402 13.30 3.64 -8.52
N ILE A 403 14.04 4.48 -9.24
CA ILE A 403 13.60 5.03 -10.53
C ILE A 403 13.44 3.88 -11.54
N TRP A 404 14.43 3.00 -11.64
CA TRP A 404 14.42 1.86 -12.55
C TRP A 404 13.21 0.95 -12.31
N LEU A 405 13.03 0.48 -11.08
CA LEU A 405 11.93 -0.39 -10.70
C LEU A 405 10.56 0.28 -10.93
N ASN A 406 10.40 1.51 -10.44
CA ASN A 406 9.06 2.11 -10.34
C ASN A 406 8.53 2.67 -11.67
N TYR A 407 9.40 3.00 -12.63
CA TYR A 407 8.98 3.67 -13.87
C TYR A 407 9.31 2.89 -15.14
N PHE A 408 10.28 1.98 -15.10
CA PHE A 408 10.68 1.22 -16.30
C PHE A 408 10.34 -0.26 -16.20
N ARG A 409 10.31 -0.84 -14.99
CA ARG A 409 10.11 -2.28 -14.82
C ARG A 409 8.98 -2.65 -13.86
N CYS A 410 8.10 -1.72 -13.58
CA CYS A 410 7.06 -1.87 -12.56
C CYS A 410 6.05 -3.00 -12.79
N SER A 411 5.98 -3.55 -14.01
CA SER A 411 5.11 -4.68 -14.37
C SER A 411 5.90 -5.86 -14.96
N SER A 412 7.24 -5.82 -14.89
CA SER A 412 8.07 -6.91 -15.43
C SER A 412 7.92 -8.18 -14.60
N PRO A 413 7.71 -9.36 -15.22
CA PRO A 413 7.57 -10.63 -14.51
C PRO A 413 8.82 -11.05 -13.73
N ASP A 414 9.96 -10.49 -14.12
CA ASP A 414 11.25 -10.82 -13.53
C ASP A 414 11.58 -9.95 -12.31
N GLU A 415 10.75 -8.94 -11.99
CA GLU A 415 10.98 -8.06 -10.85
C GLU A 415 10.40 -8.66 -9.57
N PRO A 416 11.20 -8.91 -8.52
CA PRO A 416 10.72 -9.50 -7.27
C PRO A 416 9.59 -8.71 -6.61
N TYR A 417 9.58 -7.38 -6.77
CA TYR A 417 8.53 -6.52 -6.23
C TYR A 417 7.27 -6.48 -7.09
N ALA A 418 7.37 -6.80 -8.40
CA ALA A 418 6.22 -6.91 -9.29
C ALA A 418 5.47 -8.26 -9.12
N TYR A 419 5.39 -8.74 -7.88
CA TYR A 419 4.79 -10.02 -7.52
C TYR A 419 3.28 -10.00 -7.72
N VAL A 420 2.75 -10.99 -8.47
CA VAL A 420 1.32 -11.10 -8.85
C VAL A 420 0.79 -9.85 -9.58
N GLN A 421 1.68 -9.07 -10.20
CA GLN A 421 1.33 -7.86 -10.92
C GLN A 421 0.57 -8.17 -12.20
N THR A 422 -0.49 -7.42 -12.46
CA THR A 422 -1.23 -7.42 -13.72
C THR A 422 -0.38 -6.83 -14.84
N TYR A 423 -0.39 -7.46 -16.02
CA TYR A 423 0.30 -6.98 -17.22
C TYR A 423 -0.53 -5.92 -17.96
N ASN A 424 0.16 -5.08 -18.74
CA ASN A 424 -0.49 -4.09 -19.59
C ASN A 424 -1.42 -4.73 -20.63
N ASP A 425 -1.26 -6.00 -20.94
CA ASP A 425 -2.13 -6.76 -21.82
C ASP A 425 -3.61 -6.72 -21.43
N ILE A 426 -3.92 -6.47 -20.15
CA ILE A 426 -5.30 -6.33 -19.67
C ILE A 426 -6.04 -5.20 -20.38
N PHE A 427 -5.33 -4.17 -20.84
CA PHE A 427 -5.89 -3.04 -21.57
C PHE A 427 -6.40 -3.43 -22.97
N LYS A 428 -5.93 -4.55 -23.56
CA LYS A 428 -6.50 -5.11 -24.78
C LYS A 428 -7.98 -5.49 -24.63
N LEU A 429 -8.39 -5.83 -23.38
CA LEU A 429 -9.81 -6.07 -23.08
C LEU A 429 -10.52 -4.78 -22.65
N THR A 430 -9.92 -4.04 -21.71
CA THR A 430 -10.66 -2.94 -21.03
C THR A 430 -10.74 -1.67 -21.87
N ASP A 431 -9.72 -1.34 -22.67
CA ASP A 431 -9.72 -0.11 -23.47
C ASP A 431 -10.82 -0.09 -24.55
N PRO A 432 -11.09 -1.18 -25.32
CA PRO A 432 -12.22 -1.25 -26.23
C PRO A 432 -13.56 -0.99 -25.54
N LEU A 433 -13.78 -1.63 -24.38
CA LEU A 433 -15.02 -1.49 -23.59
C LEU A 433 -15.21 -0.07 -23.05
N LEU A 434 -14.18 0.46 -22.38
CA LEU A 434 -14.21 1.80 -21.80
C LEU A 434 -14.28 2.89 -22.88
N THR A 435 -13.72 2.66 -24.06
CA THR A 435 -13.81 3.59 -25.20
C THR A 435 -15.26 3.72 -25.66
N LEU A 436 -15.98 2.61 -25.79
CA LEU A 436 -17.41 2.66 -26.14
C LEU A 436 -18.24 3.31 -25.03
N ALA A 437 -18.05 2.90 -23.77
CA ALA A 437 -18.81 3.41 -22.64
C ALA A 437 -18.60 4.92 -22.41
N ARG A 438 -17.39 5.45 -22.69
CA ARG A 438 -17.13 6.90 -22.61
C ARG A 438 -17.79 7.69 -23.74
N ARG A 439 -17.98 7.09 -24.93
CA ARG A 439 -18.69 7.72 -26.05
C ARG A 439 -20.19 7.74 -25.84
N ASP A 440 -20.71 6.64 -25.34
CA ASP A 440 -22.14 6.46 -25.05
C ASP A 440 -22.31 5.62 -23.77
N PRO A 441 -22.76 6.23 -22.65
CA PRO A 441 -22.97 5.53 -21.39
C PRO A 441 -23.94 4.34 -21.45
N SER A 442 -24.80 4.23 -22.49
CA SER A 442 -25.66 3.06 -22.67
C SER A 442 -24.85 1.76 -22.85
N ASN A 443 -23.59 1.88 -23.29
CA ASN A 443 -22.68 0.74 -23.42
C ASN A 443 -22.22 0.14 -22.07
N TYR A 444 -22.51 0.76 -20.92
CA TYR A 444 -22.35 0.08 -19.63
C TYR A 444 -23.34 -1.08 -19.43
N HIS A 445 -24.37 -1.21 -20.28
CA HIS A 445 -25.31 -2.33 -20.29
C HIS A 445 -24.91 -3.48 -21.24
N LEU A 446 -23.69 -3.45 -21.81
CA LEU A 446 -23.17 -4.54 -22.63
C LEU A 446 -23.08 -5.84 -21.84
N THR A 447 -23.50 -6.94 -22.45
CA THR A 447 -23.44 -8.27 -21.85
C THR A 447 -22.07 -8.88 -22.03
N GLY A 448 -21.38 -9.19 -20.92
CA GLY A 448 -20.04 -9.76 -20.90
C GLY A 448 -19.97 -11.11 -20.18
N HIS A 449 -19.13 -12.02 -20.67
CA HIS A 449 -18.85 -13.30 -20.04
C HIS A 449 -17.34 -13.50 -19.82
N LEU A 450 -16.93 -13.53 -18.56
CA LEU A 450 -15.54 -13.79 -18.18
C LEU A 450 -15.42 -15.24 -17.68
N ILE A 451 -14.85 -16.10 -18.51
CA ILE A 451 -14.77 -17.55 -18.30
C ILE A 451 -13.33 -17.92 -18.02
N ARG A 452 -12.93 -17.85 -16.74
CA ARG A 452 -11.57 -18.15 -16.30
C ARG A 452 -11.47 -18.40 -14.80
N SER A 453 -10.42 -19.10 -14.39
CA SER A 453 -10.18 -19.52 -12.99
C SER A 453 -9.88 -18.37 -12.03
N SER A 454 -9.42 -17.23 -12.52
CA SER A 454 -9.16 -16.04 -11.71
C SER A 454 -9.44 -14.77 -12.51
N VAL A 455 -10.33 -13.93 -12.02
CA VAL A 455 -10.87 -12.78 -12.75
C VAL A 455 -10.33 -11.42 -12.29
N TYR A 456 -9.76 -11.31 -11.08
CA TYR A 456 -9.21 -10.03 -10.60
C TYR A 456 -8.00 -9.57 -11.43
N PRO A 457 -7.91 -8.24 -11.68
CA PRO A 457 -8.65 -7.10 -11.12
C PRO A 457 -9.93 -6.70 -11.88
N LEU A 458 -10.37 -7.48 -12.88
CA LEU A 458 -11.49 -7.12 -13.78
C LEU A 458 -12.82 -6.81 -13.07
N PRO A 459 -13.24 -7.48 -11.97
CA PRO A 459 -14.49 -7.14 -11.30
C PRO A 459 -14.57 -5.68 -10.86
N TRP A 460 -13.47 -5.07 -10.43
CA TRP A 460 -13.43 -3.66 -10.13
C TRP A 460 -13.28 -2.80 -11.39
N MET A 461 -12.40 -3.19 -12.34
CA MET A 461 -12.17 -2.41 -13.57
C MET A 461 -13.43 -2.29 -14.43
N LEU A 462 -14.29 -3.31 -14.41
CA LEU A 462 -15.56 -3.38 -15.14
C LEU A 462 -16.78 -3.22 -14.24
N GLY A 463 -16.61 -2.71 -13.02
CA GLY A 463 -17.66 -2.65 -12.01
C GLY A 463 -18.82 -1.71 -12.36
N ASP A 464 -18.66 -0.81 -13.34
CA ASP A 464 -19.71 0.04 -13.86
C ASP A 464 -20.57 -0.67 -14.92
N PHE A 465 -20.10 -1.82 -15.45
CA PHE A 465 -20.88 -2.65 -16.36
C PHE A 465 -21.81 -3.56 -15.55
N ASP A 466 -23.11 -3.43 -15.73
CA ASP A 466 -24.12 -4.09 -14.89
C ASP A 466 -24.49 -5.52 -15.34
N ARG A 467 -24.05 -5.96 -16.55
CA ARG A 467 -24.37 -7.26 -17.15
C ARG A 467 -23.14 -8.13 -17.41
N VAL A 468 -22.16 -8.08 -16.53
CA VAL A 468 -20.96 -8.91 -16.65
C VAL A 468 -21.06 -10.13 -15.74
N GLY A 469 -21.04 -11.31 -16.34
CA GLY A 469 -20.98 -12.58 -15.63
C GLY A 469 -19.56 -13.09 -15.46
N TYR A 470 -19.23 -13.57 -14.26
CA TYR A 470 -17.93 -14.15 -13.90
C TYR A 470 -18.10 -15.65 -13.65
N TYR A 471 -17.45 -16.48 -14.48
CA TYR A 471 -17.66 -17.94 -14.51
C TYR A 471 -16.34 -18.65 -14.19
N GLU A 472 -16.17 -18.97 -12.93
CA GLU A 472 -15.03 -19.78 -12.44
C GLU A 472 -15.42 -21.26 -12.40
N GLY A 473 -14.45 -22.15 -12.62
CA GLY A 473 -14.60 -23.59 -12.35
C GLY A 473 -15.51 -24.40 -13.26
N GLY A 474 -16.02 -23.87 -14.38
CA GLY A 474 -16.76 -24.69 -15.37
C GLY A 474 -18.26 -24.45 -15.48
N ASN A 475 -18.84 -23.62 -14.61
CA ASN A 475 -20.22 -23.17 -14.80
C ASN A 475 -20.24 -22.11 -15.91
N MET A 476 -20.77 -22.46 -17.08
CA MET A 476 -20.92 -21.54 -18.20
C MET A 476 -22.39 -21.13 -18.35
N PRO A 477 -22.69 -19.91 -18.85
CA PRO A 477 -24.06 -19.52 -19.14
C PRO A 477 -24.63 -20.39 -20.26
N ALA A 478 -25.93 -20.58 -20.26
CA ALA A 478 -26.63 -21.35 -21.31
C ALA A 478 -26.50 -20.67 -22.67
N ASN A 479 -26.53 -19.33 -22.71
CA ASN A 479 -26.22 -18.53 -23.90
C ASN A 479 -24.83 -17.87 -23.74
N LEU A 480 -23.91 -18.21 -24.61
CA LEU A 480 -22.55 -17.68 -24.63
C LEU A 480 -22.39 -16.45 -25.54
N ASP A 481 -23.35 -16.20 -26.45
CA ASP A 481 -23.28 -15.04 -27.35
C ASP A 481 -23.53 -13.75 -26.58
N GLY A 482 -22.47 -13.21 -25.97
CA GLY A 482 -22.43 -11.90 -25.35
C GLY A 482 -21.87 -10.83 -26.29
N ASP A 483 -21.91 -9.57 -25.87
CA ASP A 483 -21.29 -8.46 -26.61
C ASP A 483 -19.77 -8.53 -26.50
N PHE A 484 -19.25 -9.05 -25.39
CA PHE A 484 -17.83 -9.40 -25.24
C PHE A 484 -17.64 -10.63 -24.35
N LEU A 485 -16.56 -11.36 -24.59
CA LEU A 485 -16.15 -12.49 -23.77
C LEU A 485 -14.65 -12.41 -23.47
N LEU A 486 -14.25 -12.97 -22.34
CA LEU A 486 -12.85 -13.29 -22.02
C LEU A 486 -12.77 -14.76 -21.63
N VAL A 487 -12.04 -15.56 -22.40
CA VAL A 487 -12.03 -17.02 -22.26
C VAL A 487 -10.61 -17.51 -22.04
N GLN A 488 -10.37 -18.27 -20.97
CA GLN A 488 -9.08 -18.91 -20.66
C GLN A 488 -8.72 -19.94 -21.75
N GLN A 489 -7.45 -20.11 -22.02
CA GLN A 489 -6.92 -20.86 -23.15
C GLN A 489 -7.47 -22.29 -23.25
N ASP A 490 -7.59 -23.01 -22.14
CA ASP A 490 -8.11 -24.37 -22.08
C ASP A 490 -9.58 -24.51 -22.51
N LYS A 491 -10.36 -23.43 -22.38
CA LYS A 491 -11.81 -23.37 -22.69
C LYS A 491 -12.13 -22.74 -24.05
N ILE A 492 -11.13 -22.19 -24.75
CA ILE A 492 -11.37 -21.45 -26.02
C ILE A 492 -12.08 -22.33 -27.05
N LYS A 493 -11.64 -23.57 -27.25
CA LYS A 493 -12.23 -24.48 -28.27
C LYS A 493 -13.69 -24.80 -27.94
N ASP A 494 -14.00 -25.10 -26.67
CA ASP A 494 -15.37 -25.41 -26.24
C ASP A 494 -16.31 -24.20 -26.38
N VAL A 495 -15.86 -23.02 -25.98
CA VAL A 495 -16.64 -21.78 -26.14
C VAL A 495 -16.83 -21.45 -27.61
N GLN A 496 -15.78 -21.48 -28.44
CA GLN A 496 -15.87 -21.17 -29.86
C GLN A 496 -16.84 -22.08 -30.61
N SER A 497 -16.92 -23.36 -30.23
CA SER A 497 -17.86 -24.32 -30.86
C SER A 497 -19.33 -23.98 -30.61
N LYS A 498 -19.62 -23.20 -29.56
CA LYS A 498 -20.98 -22.84 -29.13
C LYS A 498 -21.37 -21.40 -29.53
N LEU A 499 -20.40 -20.55 -29.92
CA LEU A 499 -20.66 -19.19 -30.36
C LEU A 499 -21.29 -19.18 -31.76
N LYS A 500 -22.31 -18.35 -31.92
CA LYS A 500 -23.03 -18.14 -33.20
C LYS A 500 -22.70 -16.80 -33.83
N GLY A 501 -22.28 -15.82 -33.00
CA GLY A 501 -21.95 -14.47 -33.44
C GLY A 501 -20.63 -14.36 -34.19
N THR A 502 -20.37 -13.16 -34.71
CA THR A 502 -19.14 -12.78 -35.39
C THR A 502 -18.35 -11.85 -34.47
N TYR A 503 -17.04 -12.10 -34.29
CA TYR A 503 -16.24 -11.42 -33.29
C TYR A 503 -14.86 -10.98 -33.84
N TYR A 504 -14.39 -9.82 -33.38
CA TYR A 504 -12.98 -9.49 -33.34
C TYR A 504 -12.35 -10.21 -32.15
N THR A 505 -11.09 -10.63 -32.28
CA THR A 505 -10.44 -11.37 -31.18
C THR A 505 -9.08 -10.79 -30.82
N GLU A 506 -8.71 -10.85 -29.52
CA GLU A 506 -7.41 -10.46 -29.01
C GLU A 506 -6.89 -11.52 -28.03
N MET A 507 -5.60 -11.88 -28.17
CA MET A 507 -4.92 -12.71 -27.19
C MET A 507 -4.26 -11.81 -26.14
N LEU A 508 -4.41 -12.19 -24.87
CA LEU A 508 -3.84 -11.45 -23.75
C LEU A 508 -3.48 -12.37 -22.58
N THR A 509 -2.49 -11.96 -21.81
CA THR A 509 -2.11 -12.60 -20.56
C THR A 509 -2.28 -11.58 -19.43
N ILE A 510 -3.10 -11.90 -18.44
CA ILE A 510 -3.38 -10.95 -17.35
C ILE A 510 -2.21 -10.87 -16.39
N ARG A 511 -1.58 -12.00 -16.02
CA ARG A 511 -0.51 -12.07 -15.03
C ARG A 511 0.47 -13.19 -15.36
N ASN A 512 1.67 -13.11 -14.73
CA ASN A 512 2.60 -14.23 -14.69
C ASN A 512 1.93 -15.49 -14.07
N TYR A 513 2.37 -16.64 -14.49
CA TYR A 513 1.84 -17.96 -14.05
C TYR A 513 0.35 -18.21 -14.34
N GLN A 514 -0.25 -17.42 -15.22
CA GLN A 514 -1.61 -17.68 -15.72
C GLN A 514 -1.60 -18.01 -17.20
N ASP A 515 -2.50 -18.91 -17.57
CA ASP A 515 -2.72 -19.23 -18.97
C ASP A 515 -3.20 -17.99 -19.74
N PRO A 516 -2.76 -17.81 -21.00
CA PRO A 516 -3.31 -16.79 -21.87
C PRO A 516 -4.83 -16.91 -21.95
N SER A 517 -5.46 -15.81 -22.29
CA SER A 517 -6.89 -15.77 -22.55
C SER A 517 -7.16 -15.12 -23.90
N LYS A 518 -8.31 -15.46 -24.49
CA LYS A 518 -8.79 -14.85 -25.72
C LYS A 518 -10.00 -13.97 -25.41
N ALA A 519 -9.88 -12.70 -25.75
CA ALA A 519 -11.02 -11.78 -25.73
C ALA A 519 -11.76 -11.89 -27.06
N PHE A 520 -13.08 -11.80 -27.00
CA PHE A 520 -13.98 -11.77 -28.13
C PHE A 520 -14.82 -10.50 -28.02
N PHE A 521 -14.92 -9.71 -29.10
CA PHE A 521 -15.67 -8.48 -29.19
C PHE A 521 -16.65 -8.58 -30.35
N LYS A 522 -17.96 -8.51 -30.09
CA LYS A 522 -19.00 -8.70 -31.11
C LYS A 522 -18.86 -7.67 -32.23
N ALA A 523 -18.78 -8.13 -33.48
CA ALA A 523 -18.41 -7.30 -34.61
C ALA A 523 -19.35 -6.11 -34.82
N ASP A 524 -20.66 -6.31 -34.63
CA ASP A 524 -21.66 -5.25 -34.80
C ASP A 524 -21.54 -4.13 -33.80
N VAL A 525 -21.08 -4.46 -32.57
CA VAL A 525 -20.94 -3.52 -31.45
C VAL A 525 -19.60 -2.78 -31.53
N PHE A 526 -18.52 -3.49 -31.88
CA PHE A 526 -17.15 -2.97 -31.77
C PHE A 526 -16.52 -2.51 -33.09
N LYS A 527 -17.29 -2.46 -34.22
CA LYS A 527 -16.76 -2.04 -35.53
C LYS A 527 -16.04 -0.69 -35.52
N ASP A 528 -16.54 0.27 -34.74
CA ASP A 528 -15.99 1.61 -34.66
C ASP A 528 -14.75 1.72 -33.74
N VAL A 529 -14.51 0.68 -32.93
CA VAL A 529 -13.31 0.54 -32.10
C VAL A 529 -12.17 -0.13 -32.88
N PHE A 530 -12.53 -1.01 -33.83
CA PHE A 530 -11.57 -1.72 -34.69
C PHE A 530 -11.71 -1.30 -36.17
N PRO A 531 -11.47 -0.03 -36.54
CA PRO A 531 -11.72 0.48 -37.88
C PRO A 531 -10.83 -0.25 -38.93
N GLY A 532 -11.46 -0.69 -40.02
CA GLY A 532 -10.76 -1.37 -41.12
C GLY A 532 -10.33 -2.81 -40.83
N ARG A 533 -10.51 -3.31 -39.59
CA ARG A 533 -10.22 -4.71 -39.26
C ARG A 533 -11.39 -5.62 -39.68
N LYS A 534 -11.07 -6.78 -40.20
CA LYS A 534 -12.07 -7.82 -40.44
C LYS A 534 -12.24 -8.65 -39.17
N PRO A 535 -13.47 -9.11 -38.84
CA PRO A 535 -13.65 -10.04 -37.76
C PRO A 535 -12.82 -11.32 -37.93
N ASP A 536 -12.20 -11.77 -36.85
CA ASP A 536 -11.29 -12.92 -36.82
C ASP A 536 -12.00 -14.24 -36.55
N PHE A 537 -13.24 -14.19 -36.06
CA PHE A 537 -14.05 -15.35 -35.74
C PHE A 537 -15.47 -15.15 -36.27
N VAL A 538 -15.96 -16.15 -37.00
CA VAL A 538 -17.34 -16.25 -37.48
C VAL A 538 -17.93 -17.52 -36.88
N GLY A 539 -18.96 -17.40 -36.06
CA GLY A 539 -19.65 -18.51 -35.42
C GLY A 539 -20.41 -19.38 -36.43
N SER A 540 -20.88 -20.52 -35.96
CA SER A 540 -21.75 -21.39 -36.76
C SER A 540 -23.04 -20.65 -37.09
N ALA A 541 -23.42 -20.60 -38.35
CA ALA A 541 -24.71 -20.04 -38.74
C ALA A 541 -25.84 -20.74 -37.98
N PRO A 542 -26.87 -20.02 -37.51
CA PRO A 542 -27.97 -20.65 -36.84
C PRO A 542 -28.67 -21.56 -37.81
N HIS A 543 -28.80 -22.84 -37.49
CA HIS A 543 -29.75 -23.70 -38.17
C HIS A 543 -31.14 -23.04 -38.01
N PRO A 544 -31.91 -22.87 -39.08
CA PRO A 544 -33.28 -22.35 -38.97
C PRO A 544 -34.07 -23.28 -38.03
N SER A 545 -34.35 -22.82 -36.83
CA SER A 545 -35.21 -23.54 -35.92
C SER A 545 -36.63 -23.47 -36.41
N PRO A 546 -37.39 -24.57 -36.43
CA PRO A 546 -38.80 -24.49 -36.71
C PRO A 546 -39.47 -23.59 -35.68
N ALA A 547 -40.35 -22.70 -36.16
CA ALA A 547 -41.07 -21.71 -35.40
C ALA A 547 -41.69 -22.32 -34.12
N ALA A 548 -41.18 -21.97 -32.98
CA ALA A 548 -41.73 -22.28 -31.67
C ALA A 548 -42.45 -21.04 -31.11
N SER A 549 -43.66 -21.25 -30.67
CA SER A 549 -44.54 -20.28 -30.01
C SER A 549 -43.88 -19.58 -28.82
N PRO A 550 -44.31 -18.37 -28.47
CA PRO A 550 -43.67 -17.57 -27.43
C PRO A 550 -43.88 -18.20 -26.04
N ALA A 551 -42.82 -18.71 -25.47
CA ALA A 551 -42.77 -19.11 -24.08
C ALA A 551 -42.20 -17.99 -23.22
N ALA A 552 -42.83 -17.79 -22.07
CA ALA A 552 -42.53 -16.75 -21.10
C ALA A 552 -41.03 -16.72 -20.68
N SER A 553 -40.49 -15.51 -20.55
CA SER A 553 -39.17 -15.25 -20.01
C SER A 553 -39.03 -15.77 -18.58
N PRO A 554 -38.01 -16.58 -18.29
CA PRO A 554 -37.66 -16.85 -16.89
C PRO A 554 -36.91 -15.65 -16.33
N ALA A 555 -37.28 -15.24 -15.13
CA ALA A 555 -36.60 -14.22 -14.36
C ALA A 555 -35.11 -14.60 -14.17
N ALA A 556 -34.24 -13.67 -14.45
CA ALA A 556 -32.79 -13.84 -14.26
C ALA A 556 -32.52 -14.08 -12.76
N SER A 557 -31.99 -15.22 -12.43
CA SER A 557 -31.35 -15.45 -11.13
C SER A 557 -30.13 -14.55 -10.99
N PRO A 558 -29.93 -13.89 -9.85
CA PRO A 558 -28.72 -13.08 -9.64
C PRO A 558 -27.48 -13.96 -9.72
N ALA A 559 -26.54 -13.59 -10.58
CA ALA A 559 -25.24 -14.24 -10.68
C ALA A 559 -24.55 -14.25 -9.32
N ALA A 560 -24.07 -15.40 -8.90
CA ALA A 560 -23.33 -15.54 -7.65
C ALA A 560 -22.06 -14.67 -7.73
N SER A 561 -21.94 -13.71 -6.84
CA SER A 561 -20.72 -12.92 -6.68
C SER A 561 -19.58 -13.85 -6.25
N PRO A 562 -18.38 -13.72 -6.83
CA PRO A 562 -17.22 -14.53 -6.41
C PRO A 562 -16.95 -14.28 -4.93
N THR A 563 -16.86 -15.36 -4.14
CA THR A 563 -16.51 -15.24 -2.72
C THR A 563 -15.03 -14.89 -2.56
N ALA A 564 -14.71 -13.98 -1.67
CA ALA A 564 -13.33 -13.55 -1.38
C ALA A 564 -12.42 -14.73 -0.96
N SER A 565 -13.00 -15.86 -0.53
CA SER A 565 -12.30 -17.08 -0.15
C SER A 565 -11.54 -17.73 -1.31
N GLN A 566 -12.05 -17.64 -2.55
CA GLN A 566 -11.39 -18.27 -3.70
C GLN A 566 -10.22 -17.43 -4.25
N ALA A 567 -10.18 -16.13 -3.95
CA ALA A 567 -9.08 -15.26 -4.37
C ALA A 567 -7.72 -15.57 -3.71
N LYS A 568 -7.67 -16.42 -2.67
CA LYS A 568 -6.45 -16.76 -1.92
C LYS A 568 -5.70 -17.99 -2.44
N ALA A 569 -6.29 -18.78 -3.30
CA ALA A 569 -5.73 -20.06 -3.75
C ALA A 569 -4.78 -19.96 -4.95
N GLN A 570 -4.40 -18.76 -5.35
CA GLN A 570 -3.43 -18.54 -6.45
C GLN A 570 -2.44 -17.41 -6.04
#